data_fa7499be0feca7c3978b854d9deaa611
#
_entry.id   fa7499be0feca7c3978b854d9deaa611
#
_cell.length_a   1.000
_cell.length_b   1.000
_cell.length_c   1.000
_cell.angle_alpha   90.00
_cell.angle_beta   90.00
_cell.angle_gamma   90.00
#
_symmetry.space_group_name_H-M   'P 1'
#
loop_
_entity.id
_entity.type
_entity.pdbx_description
1 polymer ?
#
loop_
_entity_poly.entity_id
_entity_poly.type
_entity_poly.pdbx_seq_one_letter_code
_entity_poly.pdbx_strand_id
1 'polypeptide(L)'
;MKNSIREEIINHPAKKLFDIVIDIESYPEYIPWCTRMVINERKDSEIYADMYVQYKFILAQKFGSHVKFNSNNLTIETHYIEGPLKDLTTNWKFEKINSKKSKIIFNVNFEF
;
A
#
# COMPACT_ATOMS: atom_id res chain seq x y z
N MET A 1 -6.57 6.60 -17.98
CA MET A 1 -6.04 5.98 -16.75
C MET A 1 -4.75 5.26 -17.06
N LYS A 2 -3.75 5.44 -16.24
CA LYS A 2 -2.45 4.78 -16.40
C LYS A 2 -2.36 3.57 -15.49
N ASN A 3 -1.76 2.51 -15.99
CA ASN A 3 -1.60 1.24 -15.27
C ASN A 3 -0.12 0.83 -15.28
N SER A 4 0.35 0.34 -14.14
CA SER A 4 1.68 -0.25 -14.02
C SER A 4 1.61 -1.50 -13.18
N ILE A 5 2.24 -2.57 -13.64
CA ILE A 5 2.31 -3.84 -12.93
C ILE A 5 3.78 -4.20 -12.73
N ARG A 6 4.13 -4.57 -11.50
CA ARG A 6 5.46 -5.07 -11.17
C ARG A 6 5.37 -6.41 -10.49
N GLU A 7 6.31 -7.30 -10.83
CA GLU A 7 6.44 -8.60 -10.19
C GLU A 7 7.89 -8.78 -9.72
N GLU A 8 8.06 -9.23 -8.49
CA GLU A 8 9.36 -9.45 -7.88
C GLU A 8 9.36 -10.77 -7.11
N ILE A 9 10.47 -11.50 -7.19
CA ILE A 9 10.67 -12.69 -6.37
C ILE A 9 11.60 -12.31 -5.22
N ILE A 10 11.17 -12.56 -4.00
CA ILE A 10 11.88 -12.15 -2.79
C ILE A 10 12.10 -13.36 -1.89
N ASN A 11 13.30 -13.45 -1.30
CA ASN A 11 13.70 -14.56 -0.45
C ASN A 11 13.21 -14.39 1.00
N HIS A 12 11.89 -14.24 1.14
CA HIS A 12 11.20 -14.16 2.42
C HIS A 12 9.82 -14.80 2.29
N PRO A 13 9.25 -15.30 3.40
CA PRO A 13 7.89 -15.86 3.38
C PRO A 13 6.84 -14.81 2.99
N ALA A 14 5.82 -15.23 2.25
CA ALA A 14 4.77 -14.33 1.79
C ALA A 14 4.04 -13.64 2.95
N LYS A 15 3.74 -14.37 4.02
CA LYS A 15 3.07 -13.80 5.20
C LYS A 15 3.88 -12.67 5.86
N LYS A 16 5.20 -12.84 5.93
CA LYS A 16 6.09 -11.83 6.48
C LYS A 16 6.05 -10.54 5.67
N LEU A 17 6.05 -10.65 4.34
CA LEU A 17 6.00 -9.50 3.45
C LEU A 17 4.63 -8.82 3.52
N PHE A 18 3.57 -9.61 3.56
CA PHE A 18 2.22 -9.08 3.77
C PHE A 18 2.13 -8.27 5.06
N ASP A 19 2.65 -8.80 6.16
CA ASP A 19 2.60 -8.12 7.46
C ASP A 19 3.35 -6.78 7.45
N ILE A 20 4.46 -6.70 6.71
CA ILE A 20 5.21 -5.45 6.57
C ILE A 20 4.42 -4.41 5.77
N VAL A 21 3.80 -4.81 4.67
CA VAL A 21 3.09 -3.87 3.80
C VAL A 21 1.76 -3.42 4.41
N ILE A 22 1.08 -4.28 5.16
CA ILE A 22 -0.19 -3.90 5.81
C ILE A 22 0.03 -3.01 7.04
N ASP A 23 1.24 -2.95 7.58
CA ASP A 23 1.58 -2.09 8.71
C ASP A 23 1.82 -0.66 8.23
N ILE A 24 0.75 -0.02 7.79
CA ILE A 24 0.82 1.31 7.17
C ILE A 24 1.22 2.41 8.15
N GLU A 25 0.99 2.24 9.44
CA GLU A 25 1.41 3.22 10.45
C GLU A 25 2.93 3.36 10.50
N SER A 26 3.68 2.33 10.12
CA SER A 26 5.14 2.35 10.14
C SER A 26 5.77 2.95 8.89
N TYR A 27 4.99 3.31 7.88
CA TYR A 27 5.50 3.85 6.61
C TYR A 27 6.43 5.05 6.78
N PRO A 28 6.18 6.01 7.69
CA PRO A 28 7.11 7.14 7.87
C PRO A 28 8.50 6.72 8.34
N GLU A 29 8.65 5.53 8.95
CA GLU A 29 9.93 5.04 9.45
C GLU A 29 10.87 4.62 8.33
N TYR A 30 10.35 4.20 7.17
CA TYR A 30 11.19 3.71 6.08
C TYR A 30 10.87 4.29 4.70
N ILE A 31 9.84 5.12 4.57
CA ILE A 31 9.56 5.84 3.32
C ILE A 31 9.86 7.32 3.53
N PRO A 32 10.97 7.84 2.97
CA PRO A 32 11.43 9.20 3.28
C PRO A 32 10.44 10.32 2.97
N TRP A 33 9.63 10.14 1.91
CA TRP A 33 8.66 11.15 1.48
C TRP A 33 7.30 11.00 2.15
N CYS A 34 7.07 9.94 2.92
CA CYS A 34 5.89 9.79 3.75
C CYS A 34 6.20 10.36 5.12
N THR A 35 5.66 11.53 5.42
CA THR A 35 6.00 12.25 6.66
C THR A 35 5.12 11.85 7.82
N ARG A 36 3.91 11.35 7.55
CA ARG A 36 2.96 11.01 8.61
C ARG A 36 1.87 10.08 8.06
N MET A 37 1.43 9.16 8.90
CA MET A 37 0.24 8.33 8.65
C MET A 37 -0.74 8.52 9.79
N VAL A 38 -2.01 8.75 9.47
CA VAL A 38 -3.08 8.87 10.45
C VAL A 38 -4.13 7.81 10.17
N ILE A 39 -4.38 6.94 11.12
CA ILE A 39 -5.42 5.93 11.02
C ILE A 39 -6.72 6.56 11.55
N ASN A 40 -7.71 6.73 10.67
CA ASN A 40 -9.00 7.32 11.04
C ASN A 40 -9.97 6.26 11.57
N GLU A 41 -9.93 5.05 11.01
CA GLU A 41 -10.80 3.97 11.41
C GLU A 41 -10.18 2.63 11.04
N ARG A 42 -10.31 1.64 11.94
CA ARG A 42 -9.97 0.24 11.67
C ARG A 42 -11.19 -0.63 11.91
N LYS A 43 -11.44 -1.52 10.95
CA LYS A 43 -12.40 -2.61 11.07
C LYS A 43 -11.65 -3.92 10.82
N ASP A 44 -12.32 -5.06 10.88
CA ASP A 44 -11.68 -6.38 10.79
C ASP A 44 -10.70 -6.53 9.62
N SER A 45 -11.11 -6.11 8.42
CA SER A 45 -10.29 -6.25 7.20
C SER A 45 -10.23 -4.96 6.39
N GLU A 46 -10.48 -3.82 7.04
CA GLU A 46 -10.50 -2.52 6.39
C GLU A 46 -9.84 -1.45 7.25
N ILE A 47 -9.13 -0.55 6.59
CA ILE A 47 -8.49 0.60 7.26
C ILE A 47 -8.79 1.86 6.46
N TYR A 48 -9.24 2.90 7.15
CA TYR A 48 -9.35 4.24 6.58
C TYR A 48 -8.20 5.07 7.13
N ALA A 49 -7.36 5.59 6.24
CA ALA A 49 -6.14 6.28 6.64
C ALA A 49 -5.84 7.48 5.76
N ASP A 50 -5.14 8.45 6.33
CA ASP A 50 -4.57 9.57 5.61
C ASP A 50 -3.06 9.45 5.59
N MET A 51 -2.47 9.53 4.40
CA MET A 51 -1.04 9.56 4.19
C MET A 51 -0.62 10.98 3.84
N TYR A 52 0.34 11.52 4.59
CA TYR A 52 0.90 12.84 4.34
C TYR A 52 2.23 12.69 3.62
N VAL A 53 2.32 13.32 2.45
CA VAL A 53 3.46 13.19 1.54
C VAL A 53 4.11 14.54 1.34
N GLN A 54 5.43 14.59 1.46
CA GLN A 54 6.21 15.76 1.09
C GLN A 54 7.53 15.29 0.46
N TYR A 55 7.81 15.77 -0.74
CA TYR A 55 9.01 15.38 -1.46
C TYR A 55 9.71 16.61 -2.04
N LYS A 56 10.95 16.84 -1.59
CA LYS A 56 11.79 17.98 -2.02
C LYS A 56 11.06 19.31 -1.92
N PHE A 57 10.83 20.00 -3.03
CA PHE A 57 10.22 21.33 -3.09
C PHE A 57 8.71 21.28 -3.34
N ILE A 58 8.12 20.11 -3.34
CA ILE A 58 6.68 19.95 -3.55
C ILE A 58 5.95 20.23 -2.24
N LEU A 59 4.85 20.98 -2.29
CA LEU A 59 4.02 21.23 -1.12
C LEU A 59 3.49 19.92 -0.54
N ALA A 60 3.35 19.90 0.79
CA ALA A 60 2.81 18.75 1.49
C ALA A 60 1.40 18.43 0.98
N GLN A 61 1.15 17.15 0.67
CA GLN A 61 -0.13 16.67 0.17
C GLN A 61 -0.68 15.59 1.10
N LYS A 62 -2.00 15.54 1.21
CA LYS A 62 -2.71 14.50 1.95
C LYS A 62 -3.42 13.56 0.98
N PHE A 63 -3.19 12.26 1.13
CA PHE A 63 -3.89 11.21 0.38
C PHE A 63 -4.79 10.44 1.33
N GLY A 64 -6.11 10.59 1.18
CA GLY A 64 -7.06 9.76 1.91
C GLY A 64 -7.26 8.44 1.21
N SER A 65 -7.21 7.34 1.95
CA SER A 65 -7.26 5.99 1.41
C SER A 65 -8.17 5.06 2.19
N HIS A 66 -8.83 4.15 1.47
CA HIS A 66 -9.58 3.04 2.03
C HIS A 66 -8.83 1.75 1.65
N VAL A 67 -8.26 1.10 2.66
CA VAL A 67 -7.46 -0.11 2.49
C VAL A 67 -8.30 -1.32 2.87
N LYS A 68 -8.42 -2.28 1.96
CA LYS A 68 -9.07 -3.57 2.19
C LYS A 68 -8.01 -4.65 2.10
N PHE A 69 -8.02 -5.59 3.02
CA PHE A 69 -7.03 -6.66 2.99
C PHE A 69 -7.64 -8.00 3.34
N ASN A 70 -7.00 -9.07 2.87
CA ASN A 70 -7.41 -10.44 3.14
C ASN A 70 -6.17 -11.22 3.59
N SER A 71 -6.11 -11.57 4.88
CA SER A 71 -4.97 -12.28 5.45
C SER A 71 -4.92 -13.76 5.07
N ASN A 72 -6.00 -14.33 4.56
CA ASN A 72 -6.01 -15.71 4.07
C ASN A 72 -5.41 -15.80 2.67
N ASN A 73 -5.75 -14.86 1.80
CA ASN A 73 -5.25 -14.80 0.42
C ASN A 73 -3.98 -13.96 0.28
N LEU A 74 -3.58 -13.25 1.34
CA LEU A 74 -2.44 -12.33 1.35
C LEU A 74 -2.54 -11.29 0.23
N THR A 75 -3.65 -10.56 0.24
CA THR A 75 -3.91 -9.48 -0.71
C THR A 75 -4.22 -8.18 0.01
N ILE A 76 -3.80 -7.06 -0.59
CA ILE A 76 -4.08 -5.72 -0.07
C ILE A 76 -4.56 -4.87 -1.24
N GLU A 77 -5.70 -4.22 -1.07
CA GLU A 77 -6.29 -3.35 -2.08
C GLU A 77 -6.51 -1.97 -1.47
N THR A 78 -6.02 -0.93 -2.13
CA THR A 78 -6.16 0.44 -1.66
C THR A 78 -6.95 1.25 -2.68
N HIS A 79 -8.00 1.91 -2.21
CA HIS A 79 -8.82 2.82 -2.99
C HIS A 79 -8.62 4.24 -2.49
N TYR A 80 -8.31 5.13 -3.42
CA TYR A 80 -8.14 6.55 -3.17
C TYR A 80 -9.50 7.20 -2.86
N ILE A 81 -9.53 8.02 -1.81
CA ILE A 81 -10.73 8.76 -1.40
C ILE A 81 -10.61 10.23 -1.78
N GLU A 82 -9.50 10.86 -1.41
CA GLU A 82 -9.27 12.27 -1.68
C GLU A 82 -7.78 12.60 -1.78
N GLY A 83 -7.44 13.66 -2.51
CA GLY A 83 -6.08 14.13 -2.67
C GLY A 83 -5.87 14.79 -4.02
N PRO A 84 -4.61 14.93 -4.48
CA PRO A 84 -4.29 15.68 -5.69
C PRO A 84 -4.59 14.98 -7.01
N LEU A 85 -4.89 13.68 -6.99
CA LEU A 85 -5.21 12.92 -8.19
C LEU A 85 -6.71 12.86 -8.43
N LYS A 86 -7.14 12.46 -9.63
CA LYS A 86 -8.53 12.13 -9.91
C LYS A 86 -8.89 10.76 -9.37
N ASP A 87 -7.99 9.79 -9.52
CA ASP A 87 -8.21 8.44 -9.04
C ASP A 87 -6.89 7.71 -8.81
N LEU A 88 -6.91 6.74 -7.89
CA LEU A 88 -5.78 5.87 -7.61
C LEU A 88 -6.29 4.59 -6.96
N THR A 89 -5.86 3.45 -7.52
CA THR A 89 -6.15 2.14 -6.97
C THR A 89 -4.85 1.34 -6.96
N THR A 90 -4.54 0.68 -5.86
CA THR A 90 -3.39 -0.22 -5.79
C THR A 90 -3.83 -1.60 -5.34
N ASN A 91 -3.15 -2.62 -5.85
CA ASN A 91 -3.38 -4.01 -5.47
C ASN A 91 -2.05 -4.70 -5.22
N TRP A 92 -1.93 -5.32 -4.07
CA TRP A 92 -0.79 -6.16 -3.71
C TRP A 92 -1.25 -7.60 -3.58
N LYS A 93 -0.47 -8.53 -4.14
CA LYS A 93 -0.67 -9.95 -3.96
C LYS A 93 0.65 -10.60 -3.60
N PHE A 94 0.64 -11.39 -2.55
CA PHE A 94 1.84 -12.08 -2.06
C PHE A 94 1.63 -13.59 -2.24
N GLU A 95 2.30 -14.16 -3.25
CA GLU A 95 2.16 -15.58 -3.58
C GLU A 95 3.29 -16.37 -2.97
N LYS A 96 2.95 -17.43 -2.24
CA LYS A 96 3.92 -18.34 -1.67
C LYS A 96 4.52 -19.21 -2.78
N ILE A 97 5.85 -19.18 -2.95
CA ILE A 97 6.58 -20.13 -3.80
C ILE A 97 6.98 -21.33 -2.96
N ASN A 98 7.57 -21.05 -1.77
CA ASN A 98 7.90 -22.07 -0.77
C ASN A 98 7.99 -21.37 0.60
N SER A 99 8.44 -22.08 1.63
CA SER A 99 8.50 -21.54 3.00
C SER A 99 9.47 -20.36 3.18
N LYS A 100 10.35 -20.12 2.19
CA LYS A 100 11.41 -19.08 2.27
C LYS A 100 11.40 -18.12 1.10
N LYS A 101 10.48 -18.27 0.15
CA LYS A 101 10.46 -17.49 -1.07
C LYS A 101 9.04 -17.18 -1.49
N SER A 102 8.81 -15.97 -1.97
CA SER A 102 7.51 -15.52 -2.45
C SER A 102 7.63 -14.63 -3.67
N LYS A 103 6.53 -14.54 -4.41
CA LYS A 103 6.37 -13.62 -5.53
C LYS A 103 5.42 -12.51 -5.12
N ILE A 104 5.88 -11.27 -5.25
CA ILE A 104 5.06 -10.10 -4.99
C ILE A 104 4.58 -9.56 -6.32
N ILE A 105 3.28 -9.33 -6.43
CA ILE A 105 2.66 -8.69 -7.58
C ILE A 105 2.06 -7.38 -7.10
N PHE A 106 2.51 -6.27 -7.67
CA PHE A 106 2.00 -4.95 -7.35
C PHE A 106 1.43 -4.29 -8.59
N ASN A 107 0.16 -3.92 -8.52
CA ASN A 107 -0.56 -3.26 -9.61
C ASN A 107 -1.05 -1.90 -9.14
N VAL A 108 -0.78 -0.87 -9.91
CA VAL A 108 -1.29 0.48 -9.63
C VAL A 108 -1.99 1.05 -10.85
N ASN A 109 -3.17 1.60 -10.63
CA ASN A 109 -3.94 2.35 -11.62
C ASN A 109 -4.14 3.76 -11.10
N PHE A 110 -3.84 4.75 -11.91
CA PHE A 110 -3.98 6.13 -11.48
C PHE A 110 -4.39 7.06 -12.61
N GLU A 111 -4.97 8.19 -12.22
CA GLU A 111 -5.39 9.25 -13.13
C GLU A 111 -5.15 10.61 -12.47
N PHE A 112 -4.53 11.48 -13.23
CA PHE A 112 -4.27 12.86 -12.78
C PHE A 112 -5.49 13.75 -12.87
#